data_e45112a258292850932105b9b7244db7
#
_entry.id   e45112a258292850932105b9b7244db7
#
_cell.length_a   1.000
_cell.length_b   1.000
_cell.length_c   1.000
_cell.angle_alpha   90.00
_cell.angle_beta   90.00
_cell.angle_gamma   90.00
#
_symmetry.space_group_name_H-M   'P 1'
#
loop_
_entity.id
_entity.type
_entity.pdbx_description
1 polymer ?
#
loop_
_entity_poly.entity_id
_entity_poly.type
_entity_poly.pdbx_seq_one_letter_code
_entity_poly.pdbx_strand_id
1 'polypeptide(L)'
;DRRQRQMCIRDSYEMADKLLDVNGLTVSVEEKEILHDINLSINKGETHVLMGPNGAGKSTLGFALMGSPKYTLNSGEILFNGKNINDETPDKRSKDGIFLSFQSPLEVPGLSLSSFIRNALEKNRGKRIRLWDFKKELREAMELLQMDPSYSERDLNVGFSGGEKKKAEILQMLLLNPKLAILDETDSGLDVDAVRTVSKGVEHYQKNRDGALLIITHSTGILESLKVDYTHIMVNGHIVKTGDASLIDEINEHGFETVSYTHLRAH
;
A
#
# COMPACT_ATOMS: atom_id res chain seq x y z
N ASP A 1 -23.76 33.35 -9.09
CA ASP A 1 -22.70 33.91 -8.39
C ASP A 1 -22.36 33.28 -7.03
N ARG A 2 -23.37 33.14 -6.09
CA ARG A 2 -23.19 32.41 -4.84
C ARG A 2 -23.04 30.90 -5.10
N ARG A 3 -23.76 30.31 -6.06
CA ARG A 3 -23.66 28.89 -6.44
C ARG A 3 -22.31 28.58 -7.11
N GLN A 4 -21.80 29.47 -7.94
CA GLN A 4 -20.46 29.28 -8.55
C GLN A 4 -19.35 29.38 -7.51
N ARG A 5 -19.43 30.31 -6.52
CA ARG A 5 -18.47 30.37 -5.43
C ARG A 5 -18.54 29.17 -4.48
N GLN A 6 -19.74 28.65 -4.19
CA GLN A 6 -19.89 27.44 -3.38
C GLN A 6 -19.39 26.19 -4.13
N MET A 7 -19.58 26.11 -5.45
CA MET A 7 -19.08 25.04 -6.28
C MET A 7 -17.53 25.08 -6.36
N CYS A 8 -16.93 26.24 -6.61
CA CYS A 8 -15.46 26.39 -6.59
C CYS A 8 -14.83 26.13 -5.22
N ILE A 9 -15.52 26.46 -4.12
CA ILE A 9 -15.06 26.17 -2.76
C ILE A 9 -15.16 24.67 -2.48
N ARG A 10 -16.23 24.01 -2.90
CA ARG A 10 -16.43 22.57 -2.75
C ARG A 10 -15.40 21.78 -3.57
N ASP A 11 -15.19 22.16 -4.82
CA ASP A 11 -14.17 21.56 -5.69
C ASP A 11 -12.75 21.79 -5.16
N SER A 12 -12.47 22.95 -4.54
CA SER A 12 -11.16 23.23 -3.94
C SER A 12 -10.94 22.44 -2.63
N TYR A 13 -11.99 22.17 -1.85
CA TYR A 13 -11.91 21.31 -0.66
C TYR A 13 -11.75 19.84 -1.06
N GLU A 14 -12.46 19.35 -2.09
CA GLU A 14 -12.30 17.99 -2.62
C GLU A 14 -10.91 17.77 -3.24
N MET A 15 -10.32 18.78 -3.90
CA MET A 15 -8.96 18.72 -4.40
C MET A 15 -7.89 18.78 -3.29
N ALA A 16 -8.17 19.44 -2.17
CA ALA A 16 -7.20 19.57 -1.08
C ALA A 16 -6.96 18.29 -0.28
N ASP A 17 -7.88 17.33 -0.32
CA ASP A 17 -7.79 16.07 0.41
C ASP A 17 -7.27 14.91 -0.43
N LYS A 18 -7.21 15.04 -1.76
CA LYS A 18 -6.67 13.99 -2.64
C LYS A 18 -5.18 13.78 -2.40
N LEU A 19 -4.85 12.57 -1.99
CA LEU A 19 -3.46 12.14 -1.81
C LEU A 19 -2.90 11.51 -3.07
N LEU A 20 -3.62 10.53 -3.62
CA LEU A 20 -3.28 9.83 -4.85
C LEU A 20 -4.42 9.98 -5.86
N ASP A 21 -4.09 10.31 -7.09
CA ASP A 21 -5.05 10.37 -8.20
C ASP A 21 -4.44 9.72 -9.44
N VAL A 22 -4.99 8.60 -9.85
CA VAL A 22 -4.54 7.82 -11.00
C VAL A 22 -5.60 7.95 -12.08
N ASN A 23 -5.22 8.48 -13.24
CA ASN A 23 -6.12 8.80 -14.32
C ASN A 23 -5.70 8.09 -15.61
N GLY A 24 -6.53 7.17 -16.10
CA GLY A 24 -6.36 6.49 -17.37
C GLY A 24 -5.05 5.71 -17.52
N LEU A 25 -4.55 5.13 -16.43
CA LEU A 25 -3.24 4.52 -16.37
C LEU A 25 -3.20 3.19 -17.12
N THR A 26 -2.33 3.09 -18.11
CA THR A 26 -2.04 1.86 -18.86
C THR A 26 -0.57 1.49 -18.65
N VAL A 27 -0.32 0.24 -18.26
CA VAL A 27 1.00 -0.24 -17.85
C VAL A 27 1.35 -1.54 -18.56
N SER A 28 2.58 -1.62 -19.05
CA SER A 28 3.17 -2.83 -19.65
C SER A 28 4.34 -3.36 -18.85
N VAL A 29 4.53 -4.67 -18.93
CA VAL A 29 5.76 -5.37 -18.55
C VAL A 29 6.37 -5.94 -19.80
N GLU A 30 7.62 -5.58 -20.09
CA GLU A 30 8.23 -5.86 -21.40
C GLU A 30 7.35 -5.26 -22.51
N GLU A 31 6.81 -6.05 -23.43
CA GLU A 31 5.92 -5.57 -24.50
C GLU A 31 4.45 -5.93 -24.24
N LYS A 32 4.15 -6.56 -23.10
CA LYS A 32 2.80 -7.02 -22.76
C LYS A 32 2.09 -6.01 -21.87
N GLU A 33 0.98 -5.49 -22.35
CA GLU A 33 0.09 -4.64 -21.57
C GLU A 33 -0.64 -5.45 -20.49
N ILE A 34 -0.57 -5.00 -19.24
CA ILE A 34 -1.12 -5.69 -18.07
C ILE A 34 -2.25 -4.88 -17.43
N LEU A 35 -2.09 -3.56 -17.33
CA LEU A 35 -3.12 -2.67 -16.79
C LEU A 35 -3.69 -1.80 -17.90
N HIS A 36 -5.01 -1.62 -17.89
CA HIS A 36 -5.75 -0.95 -18.95
C HIS A 36 -6.67 0.11 -18.33
N ASP A 37 -6.44 1.37 -18.64
CA ASP A 37 -7.28 2.52 -18.27
C ASP A 37 -7.67 2.53 -16.78
N ILE A 38 -6.67 2.38 -15.89
CA ILE A 38 -6.90 2.37 -14.44
C ILE A 38 -7.20 3.78 -13.95
N ASN A 39 -8.34 3.91 -13.27
CA ASN A 39 -8.78 5.12 -12.59
C ASN A 39 -8.98 4.82 -11.11
N LEU A 40 -8.22 5.51 -10.24
CA LEU A 40 -8.23 5.30 -8.80
C LEU A 40 -7.86 6.58 -8.08
N SER A 41 -8.72 7.05 -7.17
CA SER A 41 -8.46 8.20 -6.30
C SER A 41 -8.48 7.77 -4.85
N ILE A 42 -7.46 8.18 -4.08
CA ILE A 42 -7.36 7.93 -2.63
C ILE A 42 -7.15 9.27 -1.92
N ASN A 43 -8.02 9.60 -0.99
CA ASN A 43 -7.87 10.79 -0.14
C ASN A 43 -6.98 10.47 1.08
N LYS A 44 -6.50 11.52 1.74
CA LYS A 44 -5.72 11.37 2.98
C LYS A 44 -6.54 10.62 4.03
N GLY A 45 -5.91 9.67 4.70
CA GLY A 45 -6.53 8.88 5.77
C GLY A 45 -7.54 7.82 5.32
N GLU A 46 -7.80 7.68 4.02
CA GLU A 46 -8.68 6.62 3.51
C GLU A 46 -7.97 5.27 3.41
N THR A 47 -8.72 4.22 3.62
CA THR A 47 -8.30 2.84 3.40
C THR A 47 -9.06 2.24 2.23
N HIS A 48 -8.32 1.93 1.18
CA HIS A 48 -8.82 1.28 -0.02
C HIS A 48 -8.33 -0.16 -0.09
N VAL A 49 -9.20 -1.06 -0.51
CA VAL A 49 -8.89 -2.47 -0.74
C VAL A 49 -8.99 -2.77 -2.22
N LEU A 50 -7.99 -3.45 -2.76
CA LEU A 50 -7.97 -3.94 -4.13
C LEU A 50 -8.00 -5.46 -4.12
N MET A 51 -9.09 -6.03 -4.60
CA MET A 51 -9.31 -7.48 -4.69
C MET A 51 -9.40 -7.91 -6.15
N GLY A 52 -9.21 -9.19 -6.39
CA GLY A 52 -9.33 -9.77 -7.72
C GLY A 52 -8.63 -11.13 -7.78
N PRO A 53 -8.91 -11.92 -8.83
CA PRO A 53 -8.26 -13.22 -9.01
C PRO A 53 -6.75 -13.09 -9.21
N ASN A 54 -6.04 -14.20 -9.04
CA ASN A 54 -4.62 -14.25 -9.33
C ASN A 54 -4.37 -13.89 -10.80
N GLY A 55 -3.32 -13.10 -11.05
CA GLY A 55 -3.01 -12.62 -12.40
C GLY A 55 -3.85 -11.45 -12.89
N ALA A 56 -4.73 -10.88 -12.06
CA ALA A 56 -5.57 -9.73 -12.45
C ALA A 56 -4.78 -8.42 -12.67
N GLY A 57 -3.52 -8.33 -12.21
CA GLY A 57 -2.70 -7.12 -12.32
C GLY A 57 -2.56 -6.31 -11.02
N LYS A 58 -3.06 -6.81 -9.90
CA LYS A 58 -3.05 -6.09 -8.60
C LYS A 58 -1.65 -5.65 -8.16
N SER A 59 -0.71 -6.59 -8.11
CA SER A 59 0.70 -6.30 -7.74
C SER A 59 1.37 -5.38 -8.76
N THR A 60 1.02 -5.50 -10.05
CA THR A 60 1.50 -4.61 -11.10
C THR A 60 1.12 -3.16 -10.81
N LEU A 61 -0.09 -2.90 -10.33
CA LEU A 61 -0.50 -1.55 -9.92
C LEU A 61 0.37 -1.03 -8.78
N GLY A 62 0.61 -1.83 -7.74
CA GLY A 62 1.50 -1.45 -6.63
C GLY A 62 2.91 -1.08 -7.10
N PHE A 63 3.51 -1.90 -7.95
CA PHE A 63 4.84 -1.64 -8.52
C PHE A 63 4.86 -0.41 -9.44
N ALA A 64 3.83 -0.20 -10.25
CA ALA A 64 3.71 0.97 -11.11
C ALA A 64 3.59 2.26 -10.27
N LEU A 65 2.80 2.25 -9.21
CA LEU A 65 2.67 3.37 -8.28
C LEU A 65 3.99 3.68 -7.55
N MET A 66 4.80 2.66 -7.27
CA MET A 66 6.14 2.85 -6.69
C MET A 66 7.20 3.26 -7.72
N GLY A 67 6.91 3.19 -9.01
CA GLY A 67 7.82 3.58 -10.08
C GLY A 67 8.90 2.54 -10.38
N SER A 68 8.60 1.27 -10.17
CA SER A 68 9.53 0.18 -10.48
C SER A 68 9.92 0.20 -11.97
N PRO A 69 11.22 0.22 -12.30
CA PRO A 69 11.69 0.37 -13.68
C PRO A 69 11.36 -0.81 -14.60
N LYS A 70 10.91 -1.92 -14.04
CA LYS A 70 10.44 -3.09 -14.79
C LYS A 70 9.12 -2.81 -15.53
N TYR A 71 8.36 -1.82 -15.07
CA TYR A 71 7.03 -1.51 -15.56
C TYR A 71 7.05 -0.20 -16.35
N THR A 72 6.49 -0.22 -17.54
CA THR A 72 6.40 0.94 -18.44
C THR A 72 5.01 1.54 -18.37
N LEU A 73 4.92 2.84 -18.09
CA LEU A 73 3.68 3.60 -18.16
C LEU A 73 3.47 4.02 -19.62
N ASN A 74 2.49 3.42 -20.30
CA ASN A 74 2.21 3.68 -21.71
C ASN A 74 1.35 4.94 -21.89
N SER A 75 0.39 5.15 -21.00
CA SER A 75 -0.50 6.31 -21.00
C SER A 75 -1.06 6.58 -19.62
N GLY A 76 -1.73 7.72 -19.46
CA GLY A 76 -2.30 8.16 -18.21
C GLY A 76 -1.31 8.89 -17.31
N GLU A 77 -1.78 9.23 -16.14
CA GLU A 77 -0.98 9.97 -15.16
C GLU A 77 -1.20 9.48 -13.73
N ILE A 78 -0.16 9.64 -12.91
CA ILE A 78 -0.18 9.40 -11.47
C ILE A 78 0.13 10.72 -10.80
N LEU A 79 -0.84 11.27 -10.07
CA LEU A 79 -0.67 12.47 -9.26
C LEU A 79 -0.58 12.07 -7.79
N PHE A 80 0.45 12.54 -7.10
CA PHE A 80 0.64 12.37 -5.68
C PHE A 80 0.76 13.73 -5.00
N ASN A 81 -0.13 14.04 -4.07
CA ASN A 81 -0.32 15.40 -3.53
C ASN A 81 -0.45 16.47 -4.64
N GLY A 82 -1.17 16.16 -5.71
CA GLY A 82 -1.37 17.05 -6.85
C GLY A 82 -0.19 17.18 -7.81
N LYS A 83 0.93 16.50 -7.55
CA LYS A 83 2.13 16.51 -8.40
C LYS A 83 2.19 15.26 -9.26
N ASN A 84 2.40 15.43 -10.58
CA ASN A 84 2.66 14.31 -11.47
C ASN A 84 4.01 13.64 -11.13
N ILE A 85 3.97 12.34 -10.88
CA ILE A 85 5.13 11.55 -10.50
C ILE A 85 5.53 10.49 -11.53
N ASN A 86 5.00 10.53 -12.76
CA ASN A 86 5.25 9.52 -13.77
C ASN A 86 6.75 9.26 -13.99
N ASP A 87 7.54 10.33 -14.06
CA ASP A 87 8.98 10.27 -14.34
C ASP A 87 9.84 10.17 -13.05
N GLU A 88 9.22 10.11 -11.88
CA GLU A 88 9.96 10.05 -10.62
C GLU A 88 10.41 8.63 -10.30
N THR A 89 11.65 8.53 -9.85
CA THR A 89 12.29 7.29 -9.42
C THR A 89 11.71 6.76 -8.11
N PRO A 90 11.80 5.44 -7.82
CA PRO A 90 11.26 4.85 -6.59
C PRO A 90 11.78 5.51 -5.31
N ASP A 91 13.05 5.92 -5.28
CA ASP A 91 13.64 6.59 -4.11
C ASP A 91 13.03 7.97 -3.87
N LYS A 92 12.67 8.71 -4.91
CA LYS A 92 11.96 10.00 -4.78
C LYS A 92 10.54 9.79 -4.31
N ARG A 93 9.81 8.82 -4.89
CA ARG A 93 8.45 8.49 -4.47
C ARG A 93 8.40 8.04 -3.01
N SER A 94 9.40 7.26 -2.58
CA SER A 94 9.55 6.88 -1.16
C SER A 94 9.78 8.08 -0.24
N LYS A 95 10.63 9.03 -0.64
CA LYS A 95 10.85 10.28 0.11
C LYS A 95 9.60 11.16 0.18
N ASP A 96 8.81 11.18 -0.86
CA ASP A 96 7.55 11.93 -0.90
C ASP A 96 6.47 11.30 -0.03
N GLY A 97 6.68 10.05 0.40
CA GLY A 97 5.84 9.36 1.39
C GLY A 97 5.06 8.17 0.87
N ILE A 98 5.49 7.54 -0.22
CA ILE A 98 4.91 6.28 -0.70
C ILE A 98 5.73 5.11 -0.14
N PHE A 99 5.07 4.12 0.43
CA PHE A 99 5.67 2.88 0.92
C PHE A 99 5.01 1.68 0.21
N LEU A 100 5.81 0.72 -0.21
CA LEU A 100 5.34 -0.55 -0.77
C LEU A 100 5.88 -1.72 0.05
N SER A 101 4.98 -2.52 0.60
CA SER A 101 5.29 -3.84 1.16
C SER A 101 5.28 -4.87 0.04
N PHE A 102 6.33 -5.67 -0.04
CA PHE A 102 6.48 -6.68 -1.09
C PHE A 102 5.83 -8.01 -0.70
N GLN A 103 5.31 -8.73 -1.67
CA GLN A 103 4.83 -10.10 -1.46
C GLN A 103 5.96 -11.01 -0.93
N SER A 104 7.18 -10.82 -1.43
CA SER A 104 8.38 -11.57 -1.02
C SER A 104 9.52 -10.61 -0.66
N PRO A 105 9.68 -10.25 0.62
CA PRO A 105 10.75 -9.36 1.07
C PRO A 105 12.15 -9.94 0.79
N LEU A 106 13.06 -9.09 0.30
CA LEU A 106 14.42 -9.48 -0.03
C LEU A 106 15.27 -9.66 1.25
N GLU A 107 16.20 -10.61 1.19
CA GLU A 107 17.23 -10.81 2.20
C GLU A 107 18.47 -9.97 1.85
N VAL A 108 19.03 -9.26 2.84
CA VAL A 108 20.21 -8.42 2.66
C VAL A 108 21.27 -8.80 3.69
N PRO A 109 22.17 -9.74 3.36
CA PRO A 109 23.28 -10.11 4.25
C PRO A 109 24.22 -8.94 4.52
N GLY A 110 24.69 -8.83 5.76
CA GLY A 110 25.64 -7.80 6.19
C GLY A 110 25.01 -6.45 6.53
N LEU A 111 23.68 -6.31 6.47
CA LEU A 111 22.97 -5.10 6.87
C LEU A 111 21.91 -5.44 7.91
N SER A 112 22.10 -5.03 9.17
CA SER A 112 21.14 -5.29 10.22
C SER A 112 19.80 -4.56 10.00
N LEU A 113 18.70 -5.14 10.47
CA LEU A 113 17.37 -4.56 10.40
C LEU A 113 17.34 -3.14 11.00
N SER A 114 17.95 -2.95 12.16
CA SER A 114 18.03 -1.63 12.83
C SER A 114 18.82 -0.61 12.02
N SER A 115 19.96 -1.00 11.46
CA SER A 115 20.77 -0.12 10.62
C SER A 115 20.05 0.27 9.33
N PHE A 116 19.37 -0.67 8.69
CA PHE A 116 18.56 -0.41 7.50
C PHE A 116 17.46 0.62 7.79
N ILE A 117 16.67 0.40 8.83
CA ILE A 117 15.55 1.31 9.20
C ILE A 117 16.08 2.69 9.58
N ARG A 118 17.15 2.76 10.37
CA ARG A 118 17.74 4.03 10.77
C ARG A 118 18.22 4.83 9.57
N ASN A 119 18.94 4.19 8.65
CA ASN A 119 19.43 4.83 7.43
C ASN A 119 18.27 5.36 6.56
N ALA A 120 17.20 4.57 6.41
CA ALA A 120 16.01 4.98 5.69
C ALA A 120 15.32 6.19 6.34
N LEU A 121 15.19 6.17 7.67
CA LEU A 121 14.61 7.28 8.43
C LEU A 121 15.44 8.56 8.32
N GLU A 122 16.75 8.47 8.46
CA GLU A 122 17.67 9.64 8.34
C GLU A 122 17.57 10.23 6.93
N LYS A 123 17.47 9.39 5.91
CA LYS A 123 17.34 9.81 4.51
C LYS A 123 15.98 10.50 4.24
N ASN A 124 14.89 9.97 4.81
CA ASN A 124 13.56 10.55 4.67
C ASN A 124 13.41 11.86 5.45
N ARG A 125 13.94 11.92 6.67
CA ARG A 125 13.86 13.12 7.53
C ARG A 125 14.90 14.20 7.15
N GLY A 126 15.87 13.87 6.30
CA GLY A 126 16.96 14.78 5.88
C GLY A 126 17.90 15.18 7.00
N LYS A 127 17.90 14.48 8.14
CA LYS A 127 18.72 14.76 9.31
C LYS A 127 19.09 13.48 10.06
N ARG A 128 20.23 13.52 10.76
CA ARG A 128 20.64 12.43 11.65
C ARG A 128 19.69 12.29 12.83
N ILE A 129 19.42 11.06 13.23
CA ILE A 129 18.57 10.73 14.36
C ILE A 129 19.46 10.32 15.53
N ARG A 130 19.18 10.86 16.72
CA ARG A 130 19.88 10.45 17.93
C ARG A 130 19.63 8.95 18.18
N LEU A 131 20.69 8.20 18.46
CA LEU A 131 20.61 6.75 18.63
C LEU A 131 19.63 6.35 19.73
N TRP A 132 19.57 7.11 20.81
CA TRP A 132 18.65 6.86 21.92
C TRP A 132 17.20 6.99 21.50
N ASP A 133 16.84 8.05 20.80
CA ASP A 133 15.48 8.31 20.33
C ASP A 133 15.05 7.20 19.35
N PHE A 134 15.92 6.84 18.42
CA PHE A 134 15.70 5.76 17.47
C PHE A 134 15.47 4.41 18.18
N LYS A 135 16.33 4.05 19.15
CA LYS A 135 16.20 2.78 19.88
C LYS A 135 14.91 2.71 20.69
N LYS A 136 14.42 3.85 21.19
CA LYS A 136 13.14 3.93 21.89
C LYS A 136 11.98 3.68 20.93
N GLU A 137 11.91 4.42 19.82
CA GLU A 137 10.88 4.25 18.78
C GLU A 137 10.86 2.81 18.23
N LEU A 138 12.05 2.25 17.97
CA LEU A 138 12.20 0.88 17.46
C LEU A 138 11.65 -0.15 18.45
N ARG A 139 11.98 -0.02 19.74
CA ARG A 139 11.52 -0.94 20.78
C ARG A 139 9.99 -0.92 20.91
N GLU A 140 9.41 0.26 20.99
CA GLU A 140 7.95 0.44 21.08
C GLU A 140 7.21 -0.21 19.89
N ALA A 141 7.72 -0.02 18.68
CA ALA A 141 7.14 -0.63 17.49
C ALA A 141 7.34 -2.15 17.44
N MET A 142 8.48 -2.66 17.89
CA MET A 142 8.73 -4.11 17.98
C MET A 142 7.84 -4.78 19.02
N GLU A 143 7.60 -4.14 20.18
CA GLU A 143 6.67 -4.63 21.20
C GLU A 143 5.24 -4.74 20.67
N LEU A 144 4.76 -3.74 19.92
CA LEU A 144 3.44 -3.76 19.26
C LEU A 144 3.30 -4.97 18.33
N LEU A 145 4.37 -5.30 17.59
CA LEU A 145 4.40 -6.42 16.64
C LEU A 145 4.80 -7.75 17.29
N GLN A 146 4.99 -7.79 18.61
CA GLN A 146 5.44 -8.99 19.33
C GLN A 146 6.69 -9.60 18.69
N MET A 147 7.65 -8.74 18.31
CA MET A 147 8.95 -9.15 17.77
C MET A 147 9.97 -9.24 18.89
N ASP A 148 10.77 -10.32 18.87
CA ASP A 148 11.92 -10.43 19.77
C ASP A 148 12.94 -9.31 19.47
N PRO A 149 13.40 -8.56 20.48
CA PRO A 149 14.34 -7.46 20.29
C PRO A 149 15.65 -7.87 19.58
N SER A 150 16.06 -9.13 19.67
CA SER A 150 17.26 -9.64 18.99
C SER A 150 17.20 -9.55 17.48
N TYR A 151 16.00 -9.52 16.88
CA TYR A 151 15.84 -9.35 15.44
C TYR A 151 16.35 -8.01 14.92
N SER A 152 16.39 -6.99 15.77
CA SER A 152 16.93 -5.67 15.39
C SER A 152 18.40 -5.70 14.96
N GLU A 153 19.19 -6.61 15.56
CA GLU A 153 20.61 -6.75 15.29
C GLU A 153 20.94 -7.84 14.25
N ARG A 154 19.92 -8.59 13.79
CA ARG A 154 20.09 -9.60 12.73
C ARG A 154 20.04 -8.96 11.36
N ASP A 155 20.71 -9.58 10.41
CA ASP A 155 20.69 -9.17 9.00
C ASP A 155 19.26 -9.17 8.45
N LEU A 156 18.94 -8.13 7.67
CA LEU A 156 17.60 -7.88 7.15
C LEU A 156 17.04 -9.11 6.43
N ASN A 157 15.99 -9.68 7.00
CA ASN A 157 15.23 -10.82 6.50
C ASN A 157 16.02 -12.15 6.39
N VAL A 158 17.32 -12.18 6.69
CA VAL A 158 18.14 -13.39 6.57
C VAL A 158 17.75 -14.41 7.64
N GLY A 159 17.24 -15.57 7.19
CA GLY A 159 16.78 -16.62 8.08
C GLY A 159 15.53 -16.27 8.90
N PHE A 160 14.79 -15.25 8.51
CA PHE A 160 13.49 -14.94 9.10
C PHE A 160 12.43 -15.89 8.52
N SER A 161 11.49 -16.32 9.36
CA SER A 161 10.26 -16.99 8.89
C SER A 161 9.40 -16.03 8.05
N GLY A 162 8.41 -16.55 7.34
CA GLY A 162 7.47 -15.71 6.60
C GLY A 162 6.78 -14.65 7.46
N GLY A 163 6.32 -15.06 8.65
CA GLY A 163 5.70 -14.14 9.62
C GLY A 163 6.65 -13.06 10.12
N GLU A 164 7.89 -13.41 10.41
CA GLU A 164 8.93 -12.46 10.86
C GLU A 164 9.32 -11.47 9.77
N LYS A 165 9.41 -11.92 8.51
CA LYS A 165 9.64 -11.02 7.37
C LYS A 165 8.52 -10.00 7.22
N LYS A 166 7.27 -10.43 7.35
CA LYS A 166 6.11 -9.53 7.29
C LYS A 166 6.04 -8.58 8.48
N LYS A 167 6.31 -9.05 9.70
CA LYS A 167 6.45 -8.16 10.86
C LYS A 167 7.55 -7.12 10.65
N ALA A 168 8.69 -7.50 10.07
CA ALA A 168 9.79 -6.57 9.76
C ALA A 168 9.38 -5.51 8.73
N GLU A 169 8.55 -5.85 7.74
CA GLU A 169 8.00 -4.86 6.81
C GLU A 169 7.02 -3.89 7.49
N ILE A 170 6.10 -4.39 8.31
CA ILE A 170 5.17 -3.54 9.06
C ILE A 170 5.92 -2.66 10.06
N LEU A 171 6.98 -3.17 10.68
CA LEU A 171 7.88 -2.38 11.52
C LEU A 171 8.47 -1.18 10.77
N GLN A 172 8.93 -1.41 9.53
CA GLN A 172 9.44 -0.35 8.66
C GLN A 172 8.34 0.67 8.35
N MET A 173 7.15 0.23 7.99
CA MET A 173 6.00 1.10 7.75
C MET A 173 5.66 1.98 8.95
N LEU A 174 5.61 1.40 10.16
CA LEU A 174 5.29 2.12 11.39
C LEU A 174 6.32 3.22 11.69
N LEU A 175 7.61 2.91 11.52
CA LEU A 175 8.69 3.84 11.81
C LEU A 175 8.86 4.91 10.72
N LEU A 176 8.78 4.52 9.44
CA LEU A 176 8.87 5.45 8.31
C LEU A 176 7.66 6.38 8.22
N ASN A 177 6.52 5.94 8.71
CA ASN A 177 5.27 6.68 8.71
C ASN A 177 4.94 7.32 7.35
N PRO A 178 4.77 6.53 6.29
CA PRO A 178 4.48 7.05 4.96
C PRO A 178 3.11 7.76 4.93
N LYS A 179 2.89 8.59 3.91
CA LYS A 179 1.58 9.20 3.63
C LYS A 179 0.63 8.19 2.99
N LEU A 180 1.17 7.32 2.14
CA LEU A 180 0.47 6.21 1.49
C LEU A 180 1.25 4.92 1.70
N ALA A 181 0.65 3.93 2.33
CA ALA A 181 1.20 2.59 2.42
C ALA A 181 0.43 1.64 1.48
N ILE A 182 1.16 1.01 0.57
CA ILE A 182 0.65 -0.01 -0.33
C ILE A 182 1.08 -1.37 0.23
N LEU A 183 0.12 -2.19 0.64
CA LEU A 183 0.36 -3.50 1.24
C LEU A 183 -0.05 -4.59 0.26
N ASP A 184 0.92 -5.31 -0.30
CA ASP A 184 0.69 -6.35 -1.30
C ASP A 184 0.74 -7.74 -0.65
N GLU A 185 -0.45 -8.36 -0.53
CA GLU A 185 -0.66 -9.71 0.04
C GLU A 185 0.10 -9.95 1.35
N THR A 186 0.01 -8.99 2.27
CA THR A 186 0.78 -8.96 3.51
C THR A 186 0.41 -10.10 4.48
N ASP A 187 -0.76 -10.70 4.33
CA ASP A 187 -1.28 -11.83 5.11
C ASP A 187 -1.10 -13.19 4.41
N SER A 188 -0.61 -13.22 3.19
CA SER A 188 -0.44 -14.46 2.41
C SER A 188 0.61 -15.39 3.03
N GLY A 189 0.22 -16.66 3.22
CA GLY A 189 1.12 -17.70 3.74
C GLY A 189 1.48 -17.55 5.23
N LEU A 190 0.80 -16.70 5.97
CA LEU A 190 0.96 -16.53 7.41
C LEU A 190 0.01 -17.45 8.19
N ASP A 191 0.44 -17.88 9.38
CA ASP A 191 -0.44 -18.49 10.37
C ASP A 191 -1.37 -17.44 11.02
N VAL A 192 -2.40 -17.90 11.73
CA VAL A 192 -3.44 -17.06 12.33
C VAL A 192 -2.86 -16.02 13.31
N ASP A 193 -1.85 -16.41 14.10
CA ASP A 193 -1.25 -15.52 15.09
C ASP A 193 -0.39 -14.43 14.44
N ALA A 194 0.34 -14.77 13.38
CA ALA A 194 1.10 -13.82 12.59
C ALA A 194 0.16 -12.83 11.86
N VAL A 195 -0.94 -13.29 11.25
CA VAL A 195 -1.94 -12.42 10.63
C VAL A 195 -2.51 -11.45 11.66
N ARG A 196 -2.89 -11.95 12.84
CA ARG A 196 -3.43 -11.10 13.92
C ARG A 196 -2.44 -10.02 14.36
N THR A 197 -1.16 -10.37 14.48
CA THR A 197 -0.12 -9.43 14.91
C THR A 197 0.17 -8.38 13.85
N VAL A 198 0.27 -8.79 12.58
CA VAL A 198 0.43 -7.89 11.43
C VAL A 198 -0.77 -6.95 11.33
N SER A 199 -2.00 -7.47 11.47
CA SER A 199 -3.24 -6.67 11.44
C SER A 199 -3.26 -5.60 12.53
N LYS A 200 -2.79 -5.90 13.75
CA LYS A 200 -2.66 -4.89 14.82
C LYS A 200 -1.69 -3.76 14.44
N GLY A 201 -0.59 -4.08 13.77
CA GLY A 201 0.35 -3.08 13.29
C GLY A 201 -0.28 -2.16 12.23
N VAL A 202 -1.02 -2.73 11.28
CA VAL A 202 -1.73 -1.97 10.25
C VAL A 202 -2.86 -1.13 10.86
N GLU A 203 -3.62 -1.69 11.81
CA GLU A 203 -4.65 -0.97 12.57
C GLU A 203 -4.06 0.22 13.35
N HIS A 204 -2.90 0.03 13.99
CA HIS A 204 -2.20 1.11 14.68
C HIS A 204 -1.81 2.24 13.72
N TYR A 205 -1.29 1.90 12.54
CA TYR A 205 -0.99 2.88 11.50
C TYR A 205 -2.26 3.62 11.05
N GLN A 206 -3.35 2.92 10.78
CA GLN A 206 -4.62 3.53 10.38
C GLN A 206 -5.17 4.51 11.43
N LYS A 207 -5.17 4.14 12.72
CA LYS A 207 -5.79 4.92 13.80
C LYS A 207 -4.96 6.11 14.28
N ASN A 208 -3.63 5.98 14.26
CA ASN A 208 -2.73 6.95 14.89
C ASN A 208 -1.94 7.79 13.90
N ARG A 209 -2.16 7.59 12.61
CA ARG A 209 -1.45 8.28 11.54
C ARG A 209 -2.46 8.77 10.52
N ASP A 210 -2.25 9.96 9.97
CA ASP A 210 -3.09 10.50 8.90
C ASP A 210 -2.74 9.89 7.52
N GLY A 211 -2.18 8.68 7.53
CA GLY A 211 -1.76 7.96 6.34
C GLY A 211 -2.91 7.24 5.67
N ALA A 212 -2.84 7.16 4.35
CA ALA A 212 -3.76 6.35 3.56
C ALA A 212 -3.21 4.94 3.34
N LEU A 213 -4.12 3.98 3.14
CA LEU A 213 -3.80 2.58 2.86
C LEU A 213 -4.39 2.15 1.51
N LEU A 214 -3.57 1.46 0.73
CA LEU A 214 -4.04 0.63 -0.39
C LEU A 214 -3.64 -0.82 -0.09
N ILE A 215 -4.61 -1.65 0.26
CA ILE A 215 -4.39 -3.05 0.63
C ILE A 215 -4.77 -3.93 -0.55
N ILE A 216 -3.79 -4.63 -1.10
CA ILE A 216 -3.97 -5.62 -2.16
C ILE A 216 -4.05 -6.98 -1.48
N THR A 217 -5.20 -7.63 -1.55
CA THR A 217 -5.41 -8.95 -0.94
C THR A 217 -6.48 -9.76 -1.65
N HIS A 218 -6.42 -11.07 -1.49
CA HIS A 218 -7.47 -12.02 -1.84
C HIS A 218 -8.11 -12.66 -0.60
N SER A 219 -7.64 -12.27 0.60
CA SER A 219 -8.06 -12.78 1.91
C SER A 219 -8.65 -11.65 2.75
N THR A 220 -9.52 -12.00 3.69
CA THR A 220 -10.15 -11.04 4.60
C THR A 220 -9.50 -10.94 5.96
N GLY A 221 -8.56 -11.84 6.28
CA GLY A 221 -7.98 -11.92 7.61
C GLY A 221 -7.35 -10.62 8.10
N ILE A 222 -6.61 -9.92 7.22
CA ILE A 222 -6.02 -8.63 7.58
C ILE A 222 -7.06 -7.50 7.67
N LEU A 223 -8.22 -7.65 7.04
CA LEU A 223 -9.24 -6.61 6.93
C LEU A 223 -10.19 -6.57 8.12
N GLU A 224 -10.30 -7.64 8.91
CA GLU A 224 -11.30 -7.79 9.99
C GLU A 224 -11.23 -6.67 11.05
N SER A 225 -10.04 -6.15 11.33
CA SER A 225 -9.84 -5.09 12.33
C SER A 225 -9.76 -3.69 11.74
N LEU A 226 -9.82 -3.55 10.40
CA LEU A 226 -9.62 -2.30 9.69
C LEU A 226 -10.95 -1.66 9.29
N LYS A 227 -11.00 -0.34 9.34
CA LYS A 227 -12.06 0.41 8.69
C LYS A 227 -11.72 0.54 7.21
N VAL A 228 -12.54 -0.05 6.33
CA VAL A 228 -12.40 0.05 4.88
C VAL A 228 -13.37 1.10 4.34
N ASP A 229 -12.85 2.08 3.62
CA ASP A 229 -13.65 3.16 3.02
C ASP A 229 -14.14 2.75 1.61
N TYR A 230 -13.25 2.15 0.80
CA TYR A 230 -13.58 1.71 -0.56
C TYR A 230 -12.97 0.36 -0.89
N THR A 231 -13.68 -0.41 -1.71
CA THR A 231 -13.24 -1.69 -2.24
C THR A 231 -13.31 -1.66 -3.75
N HIS A 232 -12.23 -2.06 -4.40
CA HIS A 232 -12.11 -2.15 -5.86
C HIS A 232 -11.89 -3.58 -6.28
N ILE A 233 -12.57 -4.00 -7.33
CA ILE A 233 -12.40 -5.33 -7.92
C ILE A 233 -11.67 -5.18 -9.25
N MET A 234 -10.54 -5.86 -9.37
CA MET A 234 -9.72 -5.89 -10.57
C MET A 234 -9.84 -7.25 -11.27
N VAL A 235 -10.11 -7.24 -12.55
CA VAL A 235 -10.17 -8.43 -13.41
C VAL A 235 -9.49 -8.10 -14.73
N ASN A 236 -8.55 -8.95 -15.16
CA ASN A 236 -7.83 -8.80 -16.43
C ASN A 236 -7.28 -7.38 -16.67
N GLY A 237 -6.67 -6.79 -15.66
CA GLY A 237 -6.06 -5.46 -15.75
C GLY A 237 -7.02 -4.27 -15.72
N HIS A 238 -8.31 -4.49 -15.47
CA HIS A 238 -9.32 -3.43 -15.36
C HIS A 238 -9.92 -3.39 -13.96
N ILE A 239 -10.20 -2.19 -13.44
CA ILE A 239 -11.09 -2.03 -12.27
C ILE A 239 -12.53 -2.12 -12.78
N VAL A 240 -13.20 -3.24 -12.47
CA VAL A 240 -14.53 -3.55 -13.01
C VAL A 240 -15.67 -3.15 -12.08
N LYS A 241 -15.39 -3.00 -10.79
CA LYS A 241 -16.37 -2.59 -9.77
C LYS A 241 -15.68 -1.84 -8.64
N THR A 242 -16.33 -0.81 -8.14
CA THR A 242 -15.94 -0.09 -6.94
C THR A 242 -17.14 0.03 -6.02
N GLY A 243 -16.96 -0.21 -4.73
CA GLY A 243 -18.00 -0.13 -3.70
C GLY A 243 -17.39 0.18 -2.34
N ASP A 244 -18.20 0.02 -1.31
CA ASP A 244 -17.78 0.16 0.08
C ASP A 244 -17.28 -1.18 0.66
N ALA A 245 -17.17 -1.28 1.99
CA ALA A 245 -16.72 -2.49 2.67
C ALA A 245 -17.64 -3.71 2.42
N SER A 246 -18.93 -3.50 2.15
CA SER A 246 -19.88 -4.60 1.89
C SER A 246 -19.56 -5.42 0.64
N LEU A 247 -18.81 -4.82 -0.29
CA LEU A 247 -18.36 -5.51 -1.50
C LEU A 247 -17.38 -6.66 -1.17
N ILE A 248 -16.67 -6.58 -0.05
CA ILE A 248 -15.80 -7.65 0.43
C ILE A 248 -16.62 -8.88 0.78
N ASP A 249 -17.74 -8.69 1.49
CA ASP A 249 -18.64 -9.77 1.88
C ASP A 249 -19.32 -10.40 0.66
N GLU A 250 -19.75 -9.58 -0.31
CA GLU A 250 -20.30 -10.04 -1.59
C GLU A 250 -19.34 -10.97 -2.34
N ILE A 251 -18.05 -10.59 -2.39
CA ILE A 251 -17.01 -11.40 -3.05
C ILE A 251 -16.72 -12.70 -2.28
N ASN A 252 -16.74 -12.66 -0.95
CA ASN A 252 -16.52 -13.85 -0.13
C ASN A 252 -17.65 -14.88 -0.29
N GLU A 253 -18.89 -14.41 -0.41
CA GLU A 253 -20.06 -15.28 -0.56
C GLU A 253 -20.20 -15.84 -1.98
N HIS A 254 -19.90 -15.04 -3.00
CA HIS A 254 -20.27 -15.34 -4.39
C HIS A 254 -19.07 -15.52 -5.33
N GLY A 255 -17.85 -15.19 -4.86
CA GLY A 255 -16.63 -15.24 -5.68
C GLY A 255 -16.56 -14.12 -6.72
N PHE A 256 -15.44 -14.09 -7.45
CA PHE A 256 -15.19 -13.08 -8.48
C PHE A 256 -15.97 -13.33 -9.79
N GLU A 257 -16.51 -14.52 -10.01
CA GLU A 257 -17.20 -14.87 -11.25
C GLU A 257 -18.47 -14.04 -11.47
N THR A 258 -19.22 -13.78 -10.41
CA THR A 258 -20.45 -12.97 -10.47
C THR A 258 -20.20 -11.53 -10.94
N VAL A 259 -19.06 -10.96 -10.57
CA VAL A 259 -18.68 -9.60 -10.96
C VAL A 259 -18.16 -9.56 -12.41
N SER A 260 -17.42 -10.60 -12.84
CA SER A 260 -16.87 -10.71 -14.20
C SER A 260 -17.98 -10.85 -15.26
N TYR A 261 -19.05 -11.60 -14.99
CA TYR A 261 -20.15 -11.80 -15.93
C TYR A 261 -20.99 -10.53 -16.16
N THR A 262 -21.09 -9.66 -15.16
CA THR A 262 -21.83 -8.39 -15.29
C THR A 262 -21.11 -7.41 -16.19
N HIS A 263 -19.79 -7.42 -16.19
CA HIS A 263 -18.99 -6.51 -17.03
C HIS A 263 -18.94 -6.93 -18.51
N LEU A 264 -18.90 -8.24 -18.79
CA LEU A 264 -18.90 -8.78 -20.15
C LEU A 264 -20.25 -8.64 -20.89
N ARG A 265 -21.35 -8.38 -20.15
CA ARG A 265 -22.67 -8.12 -20.76
C ARG A 265 -22.97 -6.64 -21.03
N ALA A 266 -22.11 -5.73 -20.58
CA ALA A 266 -22.27 -4.29 -20.74
C ALA A 266 -21.51 -3.70 -21.95
N HIS A 267 -20.89 -4.54 -22.78
CA HIS A 267 -20.20 -4.15 -24.04
C HIS A 267 -20.78 -4.86 -25.24
#